data_e510a66fbbdaa168c76b2ebefe34e6e1
#
_entry.id   e510a66fbbdaa168c76b2ebefe34e6e1
#
_cell.length_a   1.000
_cell.length_b   1.000
_cell.length_c   1.000
_cell.angle_alpha   90.00
_cell.angle_beta   90.00
_cell.angle_gamma   90.00
#
_symmetry.space_group_name_H-M   'P 1'
#
loop_
_entity.id
_entity.type
_entity.pdbx_description
1 polymer ?
#
loop_
_entity_poly.entity_id
_entity_poly.type
_entity_poly.pdbx_seq_one_letter_code
_entity_poly.pdbx_strand_id
1 'polypeptide(L)'
;PWEDYRQSYSARPELGGGVVNTLSHPLDYLRWFFGDPEEVWAHTSSSGLGLDVEDTAEIGLCYRNGMTGSIHLDFIQQPPEHTMTIIGTGGTIAFDSANSSAKIFRAGKHEPENILPPDGFERNHLFLDEMRHFIHVAGGKELPACTIEDGAAAVKMTLAVHQSARTGQLVRLE
;
A
#
# COMPACT_ATOMS: atom_id res chain seq x y z
N PRO A 1 -0.91 17.21 -15.73
CA PRO A 1 0.27 16.36 -15.78
C PRO A 1 1.20 16.88 -16.87
N TRP A 2 2.46 17.01 -16.53
CA TRP A 2 3.54 17.48 -17.41
C TRP A 2 4.07 16.36 -18.31
N GLU A 3 3.63 15.14 -18.13
CA GLU A 3 4.14 13.95 -18.80
C GLU A 3 2.96 13.12 -19.34
N ASP A 4 3.14 12.56 -20.55
CA ASP A 4 2.17 11.60 -21.07
C ASP A 4 2.30 10.29 -20.29
N TYR A 5 1.32 9.95 -19.46
CA TYR A 5 1.33 8.75 -18.63
C TYR A 5 1.54 7.45 -19.43
N ARG A 6 1.18 7.41 -20.71
CA ARG A 6 1.39 6.26 -21.61
C ARG A 6 2.85 5.96 -21.87
N GLN A 7 3.75 6.93 -21.65
CA GLN A 7 5.19 6.76 -21.79
C GLN A 7 5.87 6.36 -20.49
N SER A 8 5.17 6.44 -19.37
CA SER A 8 5.68 6.00 -18.07
C SER A 8 5.91 4.50 -18.06
N TYR A 9 6.89 4.03 -17.28
CA TYR A 9 7.10 2.59 -17.02
C TYR A 9 5.85 1.91 -16.46
N SER A 10 5.07 2.62 -15.65
CA SER A 10 3.85 2.13 -15.02
C SER A 10 2.74 1.75 -16.02
N ALA A 11 2.78 2.29 -17.24
CA ALA A 11 1.85 1.97 -18.32
C ALA A 11 2.34 0.85 -19.26
N ARG A 12 3.51 0.26 -18.99
CA ARG A 12 4.21 -0.63 -19.92
C ARG A 12 4.45 -2.01 -19.29
N PRO A 13 3.79 -3.08 -19.83
CA PRO A 13 3.89 -4.42 -19.24
C PRO A 13 5.31 -4.99 -19.26
N GLU A 14 6.09 -4.69 -20.31
CA GLU A 14 7.47 -5.15 -20.44
C GLU A 14 8.45 -4.51 -19.42
N LEU A 15 8.03 -3.44 -18.75
CA LEU A 15 8.78 -2.78 -17.69
C LEU A 15 8.23 -3.08 -16.29
N GLY A 16 7.30 -4.04 -16.19
CA GLY A 16 6.66 -4.38 -14.93
C GLY A 16 5.63 -3.36 -14.48
N GLY A 17 4.97 -2.67 -15.43
CA GLY A 17 3.90 -1.72 -15.15
C GLY A 17 2.64 -2.40 -14.59
N GLY A 18 1.59 -1.59 -14.43
CA GLY A 18 0.32 -1.96 -13.83
C GLY A 18 0.15 -1.38 -12.43
N VAL A 19 -1.11 -1.17 -12.05
CA VAL A 19 -1.45 -0.51 -10.78
C VAL A 19 -1.00 -1.32 -9.56
N VAL A 20 -1.06 -2.64 -9.63
CA VAL A 20 -0.67 -3.53 -8.52
C VAL A 20 0.82 -3.44 -8.23
N ASN A 21 1.65 -3.45 -9.27
CA ASN A 21 3.10 -3.35 -9.11
C ASN A 21 3.54 -1.93 -8.74
N THR A 22 2.94 -0.92 -9.37
CA THR A 22 3.33 0.49 -9.17
C THR A 22 2.87 1.03 -7.82
N LEU A 23 1.69 0.62 -7.36
CA LEU A 23 1.10 1.03 -6.08
C LEU A 23 1.12 -0.10 -5.05
N SER A 24 2.21 -0.86 -4.97
CA SER A 24 2.35 -2.00 -4.05
C SER A 24 2.48 -1.62 -2.57
N HIS A 25 2.69 -0.34 -2.26
CA HIS A 25 2.89 0.14 -0.88
C HIS A 25 1.77 -0.29 0.10
N PRO A 26 0.45 -0.28 -0.25
CA PRO A 26 -0.59 -0.78 0.65
C PRO A 26 -0.41 -2.24 1.05
N LEU A 27 0.07 -3.09 0.15
CA LEU A 27 0.35 -4.49 0.48
C LEU A 27 1.50 -4.61 1.49
N ASP A 28 2.54 -3.80 1.32
CA ASP A 28 3.71 -3.79 2.21
C ASP A 28 3.37 -3.26 3.61
N TYR A 29 2.77 -2.06 3.73
CA TYR A 29 2.51 -1.52 5.05
C TYR A 29 1.38 -2.24 5.80
N LEU A 30 0.39 -2.85 5.13
CA LEU A 30 -0.59 -3.70 5.81
C LEU A 30 0.06 -4.96 6.36
N ARG A 31 1.02 -5.55 5.62
CA ARG A 31 1.86 -6.62 6.13
C ARG A 31 2.68 -6.18 7.35
N TRP A 32 3.27 -5.00 7.29
CA TRP A 32 4.03 -4.44 8.41
C TRP A 32 3.16 -4.24 9.67
N PHE A 33 1.91 -3.77 9.51
CA PHE A 33 1.00 -3.55 10.64
C PHE A 33 0.40 -4.84 11.21
N PHE A 34 0.05 -5.79 10.35
CA PHE A 34 -0.82 -6.91 10.71
C PHE A 34 -0.20 -8.30 10.47
N GLY A 35 0.99 -8.37 9.91
CA GLY A 35 1.63 -9.60 9.47
C GLY A 35 1.13 -10.10 8.11
N ASP A 36 1.58 -11.28 7.73
CA ASP A 36 1.22 -11.88 6.44
C ASP A 36 -0.25 -12.33 6.44
N PRO A 37 -1.06 -11.95 5.44
CA PRO A 37 -2.38 -12.55 5.27
C PRO A 37 -2.27 -14.02 4.90
N GLU A 38 -3.28 -14.82 5.25
CA GLU A 38 -3.34 -16.24 4.87
C GLU A 38 -3.82 -16.43 3.45
N GLU A 39 -4.78 -15.59 3.03
CA GLU A 39 -5.41 -15.69 1.72
C GLU A 39 -5.59 -14.30 1.09
N VAL A 40 -5.43 -14.26 -0.24
CA VAL A 40 -5.63 -13.07 -1.08
C VAL A 40 -6.64 -13.38 -2.17
N TRP A 41 -7.60 -12.49 -2.36
CA TRP A 41 -8.48 -12.45 -3.52
C TRP A 41 -8.29 -11.13 -4.27
N ALA A 42 -8.38 -11.14 -5.61
CA ALA A 42 -8.28 -9.92 -6.38
C ALA A 42 -9.09 -9.96 -7.68
N HIS A 43 -9.52 -8.76 -8.09
CA HIS A 43 -10.03 -8.48 -9.42
C HIS A 43 -9.30 -7.26 -9.99
N THR A 44 -8.89 -7.33 -11.26
CA THR A 44 -8.21 -6.22 -11.94
C THR A 44 -8.92 -5.86 -13.23
N SER A 45 -8.80 -4.60 -13.64
CA SER A 45 -9.33 -4.08 -14.90
C SER A 45 -8.30 -3.19 -15.59
N SER A 46 -8.34 -3.14 -16.92
CA SER A 46 -7.56 -2.24 -17.78
C SER A 46 -8.44 -1.35 -18.65
N SER A 47 -9.73 -1.21 -18.29
CA SER A 47 -10.74 -0.56 -19.14
C SER A 47 -10.79 0.96 -19.00
N GLY A 48 -10.19 1.54 -17.97
CA GLY A 48 -10.32 2.96 -17.65
C GLY A 48 -9.46 3.87 -18.53
N LEU A 49 -8.19 3.53 -18.70
CA LEU A 49 -7.22 4.34 -19.42
C LEU A 49 -6.83 3.77 -20.80
N GLY A 50 -7.29 2.56 -21.12
CA GLY A 50 -6.97 1.87 -22.37
C GLY A 50 -5.47 1.52 -22.47
N LEU A 51 -4.90 1.05 -21.36
CA LEU A 51 -3.52 0.58 -21.25
C LEU A 51 -3.46 -0.94 -21.45
N ASP A 52 -2.28 -1.44 -21.78
CA ASP A 52 -2.00 -2.88 -21.86
C ASP A 52 -1.67 -3.51 -20.48
N VAL A 53 -1.81 -2.72 -19.41
CA VAL A 53 -1.66 -3.13 -18.01
C VAL A 53 -2.95 -2.83 -17.25
N GLU A 54 -3.13 -3.43 -16.08
CA GLU A 54 -4.26 -3.07 -15.24
C GLU A 54 -4.13 -1.64 -14.69
N ASP A 55 -5.22 -0.88 -14.76
CA ASP A 55 -5.35 0.49 -14.27
C ASP A 55 -6.18 0.58 -12.98
N THR A 56 -6.83 -0.53 -12.60
CA THR A 56 -7.65 -0.64 -11.40
C THR A 56 -7.51 -2.04 -10.79
N ALA A 57 -7.44 -2.12 -9.48
CA ALA A 57 -7.44 -3.38 -8.74
C ALA A 57 -8.26 -3.28 -7.45
N GLU A 58 -9.11 -4.30 -7.23
CA GLU A 58 -9.78 -4.59 -5.97
C GLU A 58 -9.13 -5.82 -5.34
N ILE A 59 -8.67 -5.70 -4.09
CA ILE A 59 -7.93 -6.75 -3.41
C ILE A 59 -8.57 -7.01 -2.04
N GLY A 60 -8.88 -8.26 -1.74
CA GLY A 60 -9.32 -8.72 -0.43
C GLY A 60 -8.22 -9.52 0.25
N LEU A 61 -8.02 -9.30 1.54
CA LEU A 61 -7.05 -9.98 2.39
C LEU A 61 -7.79 -10.69 3.53
N CYS A 62 -7.45 -11.95 3.78
CA CYS A 62 -7.93 -12.70 4.93
C CYS A 62 -6.73 -13.12 5.80
N TYR A 63 -6.85 -12.89 7.10
CA TYR A 63 -5.82 -13.23 8.08
C TYR A 63 -6.26 -14.41 8.94
N ARG A 64 -5.31 -15.21 9.42
CA ARG A 64 -5.56 -16.41 10.23
C ARG A 64 -6.38 -16.17 11.49
N ASN A 65 -6.28 -14.96 12.07
CA ASN A 65 -7.04 -14.54 13.25
C ASN A 65 -8.48 -14.10 12.95
N GLY A 66 -8.93 -14.21 11.69
CA GLY A 66 -10.26 -13.79 11.24
C GLY A 66 -10.38 -12.32 10.87
N MET A 67 -9.30 -11.54 10.95
CA MET A 67 -9.28 -10.18 10.43
C MET A 67 -9.36 -10.20 8.90
N THR A 68 -10.02 -9.20 8.33
CA THR A 68 -10.10 -8.99 6.88
C THR A 68 -9.63 -7.59 6.51
N GLY A 69 -9.10 -7.43 5.31
CA GLY A 69 -8.75 -6.15 4.73
C GLY A 69 -9.22 -6.05 3.28
N SER A 70 -9.42 -4.82 2.82
CA SER A 70 -9.68 -4.53 1.41
C SER A 70 -8.78 -3.39 0.97
N ILE A 71 -8.30 -3.46 -0.28
CA ILE A 71 -7.48 -2.43 -0.90
C ILE A 71 -8.08 -2.13 -2.26
N HIS A 72 -8.31 -0.85 -2.53
CA HIS A 72 -8.59 -0.33 -3.85
C HIS A 72 -7.36 0.39 -4.37
N LEU A 73 -6.92 0.06 -5.59
CA LEU A 73 -5.83 0.75 -6.29
C LEU A 73 -6.33 1.18 -7.66
N ASP A 74 -6.04 2.42 -8.04
CA ASP A 74 -6.33 2.90 -9.38
C ASP A 74 -5.38 4.02 -9.84
N PHE A 75 -5.30 4.22 -11.17
CA PHE A 75 -4.61 5.34 -11.81
C PHE A 75 -5.56 6.46 -12.24
N ILE A 76 -6.86 6.36 -11.95
CA ILE A 76 -7.93 7.13 -12.59
C ILE A 76 -8.46 8.23 -11.67
N GLN A 77 -8.49 7.98 -10.36
CA GLN A 77 -9.14 8.83 -9.38
C GLN A 77 -8.65 10.28 -9.41
N GLN A 78 -9.60 11.23 -9.42
CA GLN A 78 -9.32 12.66 -9.37
C GLN A 78 -10.21 13.31 -8.29
N PRO A 79 -9.66 14.05 -7.31
CA PRO A 79 -8.21 14.16 -7.03
C PRO A 79 -7.61 12.82 -6.58
N PRO A 80 -6.29 12.63 -6.71
CA PRO A 80 -5.65 11.42 -6.20
C PRO A 80 -5.74 11.39 -4.67
N GLU A 81 -6.10 10.24 -4.12
CA GLU A 81 -6.22 10.03 -2.68
C GLU A 81 -5.37 8.84 -2.23
N HIS A 82 -4.85 8.93 -1.02
CA HIS A 82 -4.25 7.81 -0.33
C HIS A 82 -4.72 7.85 1.12
N THR A 83 -5.73 7.05 1.41
CA THR A 83 -6.38 6.97 2.71
C THR A 83 -6.35 5.55 3.25
N MET A 84 -6.46 5.40 4.57
CA MET A 84 -6.58 4.11 5.22
C MET A 84 -7.51 4.22 6.42
N THR A 85 -8.39 3.23 6.58
CA THR A 85 -9.25 3.11 7.75
C THR A 85 -9.01 1.76 8.42
N ILE A 86 -8.65 1.78 9.71
CA ILE A 86 -8.51 0.58 10.55
C ILE A 86 -9.66 0.57 11.55
N ILE A 87 -10.48 -0.48 11.51
CA ILE A 87 -11.65 -0.64 12.36
C ILE A 87 -11.41 -1.78 13.35
N GLY A 88 -11.55 -1.48 14.64
CA GLY A 88 -11.40 -2.47 15.72
C GLY A 88 -12.42 -2.26 16.83
N THR A 89 -12.51 -3.19 17.75
CA THR A 89 -13.44 -3.13 18.90
C THR A 89 -13.13 -1.97 19.86
N GLY A 90 -11.87 -1.48 19.86
CA GLY A 90 -11.44 -0.32 20.66
C GLY A 90 -11.69 1.03 19.98
N GLY A 91 -12.07 1.04 18.70
CA GLY A 91 -12.31 2.26 17.93
C GLY A 91 -11.90 2.17 16.47
N THR A 92 -11.77 3.33 15.83
CA THR A 92 -11.39 3.46 14.41
C THR A 92 -10.21 4.41 14.28
N ILE A 93 -9.25 4.07 13.43
CA ILE A 93 -8.19 4.97 12.99
C ILE A 93 -8.46 5.32 11.53
N ALA A 94 -8.52 6.61 11.22
CA ALA A 94 -8.61 7.11 9.85
C ALA A 94 -7.34 7.91 9.53
N PHE A 95 -6.60 7.47 8.52
CA PHE A 95 -5.40 8.13 8.01
C PHE A 95 -5.69 8.80 6.68
N ASP A 96 -5.11 9.99 6.49
CA ASP A 96 -5.15 10.75 5.25
C ASP A 96 -3.74 11.24 4.90
N SER A 97 -3.20 10.73 3.82
CA SER A 97 -1.87 11.08 3.33
C SER A 97 -1.77 12.53 2.83
N ALA A 98 -2.85 13.10 2.30
CA ALA A 98 -2.85 14.47 1.79
C ALA A 98 -2.53 15.49 2.90
N ASN A 99 -3.00 15.22 4.12
CA ASN A 99 -2.76 16.04 5.30
C ASN A 99 -1.66 15.47 6.21
N SER A 100 -1.06 14.33 5.84
CA SER A 100 -0.10 13.58 6.67
C SER A 100 -0.60 13.40 8.11
N SER A 101 -1.89 13.11 8.27
CA SER A 101 -2.56 13.11 9.57
C SER A 101 -3.38 11.86 9.79
N ALA A 102 -3.63 11.53 11.06
CA ALA A 102 -4.56 10.48 11.43
C ALA A 102 -5.53 10.98 12.50
N LYS A 103 -6.73 10.39 12.52
CA LYS A 103 -7.74 10.59 13.56
C LYS A 103 -8.03 9.27 14.23
N ILE A 104 -8.02 9.26 15.56
CA ILE A 104 -8.34 8.08 16.38
C ILE A 104 -9.67 8.31 17.08
N PHE A 105 -10.68 7.56 16.68
CA PHE A 105 -12.01 7.55 17.29
C PHE A 105 -12.07 6.38 18.29
N ARG A 106 -11.95 6.67 19.57
CA ARG A 106 -12.00 5.61 20.62
C ARG A 106 -13.44 5.30 21.01
N ALA A 107 -13.73 4.02 21.19
CA ALA A 107 -15.03 3.58 21.69
C ALA A 107 -15.38 4.30 23.02
N GLY A 108 -16.58 4.86 23.11
CA GLY A 108 -17.05 5.60 24.28
C GLY A 108 -16.48 7.02 24.46
N LYS A 109 -15.72 7.53 23.48
CA LYS A 109 -15.29 8.93 23.43
C LYS A 109 -16.08 9.68 22.35
N HIS A 110 -16.43 10.95 22.60
CA HIS A 110 -17.14 11.79 21.61
C HIS A 110 -16.19 12.49 20.66
N GLU A 111 -15.02 12.91 21.16
CA GLU A 111 -14.04 13.66 20.38
C GLU A 111 -12.92 12.75 19.88
N PRO A 112 -12.53 12.87 18.60
CA PRO A 112 -11.38 12.16 18.08
C PRO A 112 -10.08 12.75 18.60
N GLU A 113 -9.09 11.90 18.77
CA GLU A 113 -7.69 12.29 18.98
C GLU A 113 -7.08 12.55 17.60
N ASN A 114 -6.52 13.74 17.38
CA ASN A 114 -5.86 14.09 16.13
C ASN A 114 -4.34 13.84 16.26
N ILE A 115 -3.79 13.06 15.36
CA ILE A 115 -2.36 12.86 15.21
C ILE A 115 -1.91 13.69 14.01
N LEU A 116 -1.14 14.73 14.29
CA LEU A 116 -0.61 15.64 13.28
C LEU A 116 0.88 15.35 13.04
N PRO A 117 1.40 15.70 11.87
CA PRO A 117 2.83 15.63 11.62
C PRO A 117 3.58 16.58 12.58
N PRO A 118 4.86 16.32 12.85
CA PRO A 118 5.70 17.24 13.61
C PRO A 118 5.73 18.65 13.00
N ASP A 119 5.91 19.67 13.85
CA ASP A 119 6.07 21.05 13.38
C ASP A 119 7.22 21.16 12.37
N GLY A 120 6.97 21.83 11.26
CA GLY A 120 7.95 21.99 10.18
C GLY A 120 8.18 20.73 9.34
N PHE A 121 7.30 19.72 9.45
CA PHE A 121 7.37 18.53 8.61
C PHE A 121 7.15 18.89 7.13
N GLU A 122 8.08 18.46 6.30
CA GLU A 122 7.98 18.47 4.84
C GLU A 122 8.10 17.05 4.30
N ARG A 123 7.33 16.71 3.26
CA ARG A 123 7.35 15.37 2.67
C ARG A 123 8.77 14.92 2.28
N ASN A 124 9.63 15.86 1.88
CA ASN A 124 11.02 15.56 1.51
C ASN A 124 11.84 15.00 2.69
N HIS A 125 11.45 15.28 3.93
CA HIS A 125 12.13 14.73 5.12
C HIS A 125 12.08 13.20 5.13
N LEU A 126 11.00 12.57 4.64
CA LEU A 126 10.89 11.12 4.55
C LEU A 126 12.01 10.52 3.69
N PHE A 127 12.27 11.10 2.53
CA PHE A 127 13.31 10.63 1.61
C PHE A 127 14.72 10.90 2.16
N LEU A 128 14.91 12.02 2.86
CA LEU A 128 16.18 12.33 3.52
C LEU A 128 16.49 11.35 4.66
N ASP A 129 15.49 10.99 5.46
CA ASP A 129 15.65 10.05 6.56
C ASP A 129 15.86 8.62 6.05
N GLU A 130 15.14 8.20 5.00
CA GLU A 130 15.39 6.94 4.30
C GLU A 130 16.83 6.86 3.79
N MET A 131 17.32 7.89 3.11
CA MET A 131 18.69 7.93 2.60
C MET A 131 19.73 7.92 3.71
N ARG A 132 19.51 8.66 4.80
CA ARG A 132 20.41 8.64 5.98
C ARG A 132 20.48 7.23 6.57
N HIS A 133 19.32 6.58 6.77
CA HIS A 133 19.24 5.22 7.27
C HIS A 133 19.99 4.25 6.35
N PHE A 134 19.75 4.32 5.04
CA PHE A 134 20.45 3.50 4.05
C PHE A 134 21.98 3.65 4.16
N ILE A 135 22.50 4.89 4.25
CA ILE A 135 23.94 5.16 4.40
C ILE A 135 24.47 4.57 5.71
N HIS A 136 23.72 4.67 6.81
CA HIS A 136 24.10 4.11 8.11
C HIS A 136 24.14 2.58 8.07
N VAL A 137 23.16 1.94 7.45
CA VAL A 137 23.14 0.48 7.25
C VAL A 137 24.31 0.04 6.39
N ALA A 138 24.54 0.69 5.25
CA ALA A 138 25.66 0.40 4.36
C ALA A 138 27.03 0.56 5.04
N GLY A 139 27.12 1.51 5.99
CA GLY A 139 28.29 1.74 6.82
C GLY A 139 28.41 0.83 8.06
N GLY A 140 27.48 -0.11 8.26
CA GLY A 140 27.47 -1.02 9.41
C GLY A 140 27.15 -0.35 10.75
N LYS A 141 26.53 0.85 10.73
CA LYS A 141 26.18 1.60 11.95
C LYS A 141 24.80 1.26 12.50
N GLU A 142 23.91 0.77 11.63
CA GLU A 142 22.53 0.42 11.95
C GLU A 142 22.13 -0.89 11.25
N LEU A 143 21.11 -1.56 11.77
CA LEU A 143 20.47 -2.68 11.08
C LEU A 143 19.37 -2.13 10.15
N PRO A 144 19.09 -2.80 9.01
CA PRO A 144 18.02 -2.37 8.11
C PRO A 144 16.65 -2.43 8.82
N ALA A 145 15.89 -1.36 8.74
CA ALA A 145 14.49 -1.31 9.23
C ALA A 145 13.54 -2.11 8.33
N CYS A 146 13.86 -2.22 7.03
CA CYS A 146 13.20 -3.07 6.06
C CYS A 146 14.26 -3.97 5.44
N THR A 147 14.07 -5.29 5.53
CA THR A 147 15.01 -6.31 5.05
C THR A 147 14.68 -6.73 3.61
N ILE A 148 15.59 -7.51 3.00
CA ILE A 148 15.33 -8.10 1.69
C ILE A 148 14.20 -9.15 1.75
N GLU A 149 14.03 -9.79 2.90
CA GLU A 149 12.93 -10.72 3.16
C GLU A 149 11.59 -9.99 3.20
N ASP A 150 11.54 -8.78 3.76
CA ASP A 150 10.34 -7.93 3.75
C ASP A 150 9.98 -7.53 2.32
N GLY A 151 10.96 -7.10 1.54
CA GLY A 151 10.75 -6.79 0.12
C GLY A 151 10.29 -8.01 -0.69
N ALA A 152 10.88 -9.18 -0.44
CA ALA A 152 10.48 -10.44 -1.10
C ALA A 152 9.04 -10.83 -0.73
N ALA A 153 8.62 -10.63 0.53
CA ALA A 153 7.25 -10.89 0.97
C ALA A 153 6.24 -9.93 0.30
N ALA A 154 6.58 -8.65 0.17
CA ALA A 154 5.74 -7.70 -0.57
C ALA A 154 5.57 -8.12 -2.04
N VAL A 155 6.65 -8.53 -2.72
CA VAL A 155 6.59 -9.06 -4.09
C VAL A 155 5.75 -10.34 -4.15
N LYS A 156 5.89 -11.26 -3.18
CA LYS A 156 5.05 -12.47 -3.10
C LYS A 156 3.57 -12.13 -3.04
N MET A 157 3.19 -11.09 -2.28
CA MET A 157 1.81 -10.62 -2.23
C MET A 157 1.33 -10.07 -3.58
N THR A 158 2.13 -9.26 -4.29
CA THR A 158 1.74 -8.77 -5.64
C THR A 158 1.56 -9.92 -6.64
N LEU A 159 2.41 -10.93 -6.59
CA LEU A 159 2.27 -12.13 -7.41
C LEU A 159 0.99 -12.92 -7.10
N ALA A 160 0.62 -13.04 -5.82
CA ALA A 160 -0.63 -13.67 -5.40
C ALA A 160 -1.86 -12.88 -5.87
N VAL A 161 -1.82 -11.54 -5.83
CA VAL A 161 -2.86 -10.66 -6.40
C VAL A 161 -3.04 -10.93 -7.89
N HIS A 162 -1.96 -10.93 -8.67
CA HIS A 162 -2.02 -11.23 -10.10
C HIS A 162 -2.53 -12.66 -10.39
N GLN A 163 -2.11 -13.64 -9.59
CA GLN A 163 -2.60 -15.00 -9.72
C GLN A 163 -4.10 -15.07 -9.45
N SER A 164 -4.58 -14.45 -8.38
CA SER A 164 -6.00 -14.42 -8.02
C SER A 164 -6.83 -13.74 -9.12
N ALA A 165 -6.41 -12.57 -9.58
CA ALA A 165 -7.10 -11.83 -10.65
C ALA A 165 -7.22 -12.65 -11.94
N ARG A 166 -6.16 -13.39 -12.30
CA ARG A 166 -6.13 -14.22 -13.51
C ARG A 166 -7.01 -15.47 -13.39
N THR A 167 -7.06 -16.09 -12.21
CA THR A 167 -7.77 -17.37 -12.01
C THR A 167 -9.20 -17.20 -11.49
N GLY A 168 -9.53 -16.03 -10.93
CA GLY A 168 -10.78 -15.78 -10.21
C GLY A 168 -10.89 -16.54 -8.88
N GLN A 169 -9.79 -17.05 -8.35
CA GLN A 169 -9.75 -17.87 -7.13
C GLN A 169 -8.98 -17.21 -6.01
N LEU A 170 -9.30 -17.56 -4.77
CA LEU A 170 -8.47 -17.27 -3.61
C LEU A 170 -7.10 -17.93 -3.75
N VAL A 171 -6.06 -17.19 -3.41
CA VAL A 171 -4.68 -17.67 -3.37
C VAL A 171 -4.21 -17.71 -1.93
N ARG A 172 -3.73 -18.87 -1.48
CA ARG A 172 -3.10 -19.02 -0.16
C ARG A 172 -1.64 -18.61 -0.20
N LEU A 173 -1.23 -17.84 0.80
CA LEU A 173 0.16 -17.44 1.03
C LEU A 173 0.76 -18.43 2.06
N GLU A 174 1.67 -19.27 1.59
CA GLU A 174 2.44 -20.20 2.44
C GLU A 174 3.68 -19.51 3.04
#